data_6f430ea8dbf8725d4d5b12407614b933
#
_entry.id   6f430ea8dbf8725d4d5b12407614b933
#
_cell.length_a   1.000
_cell.length_b   1.000
_cell.length_c   1.000
_cell.angle_alpha   90.00
_cell.angle_beta   90.00
_cell.angle_gamma   90.00
#
_symmetry.space_group_name_H-M   'P 1'
#
loop_
_entity.id
_entity.type
_entity.pdbx_description
1 polymer ?
#
loop_
_entity_poly.entity_id
_entity_poly.type
_entity_poly.pdbx_seq_one_letter_code
_entity_poly.pdbx_strand_id
1 'polypeptide(L)' 'MTHNNVKARLLPFSVIQKAAGGDVEAINAVLKHYEGDIARLSLRELYDEYGNPHLCVDEELRRRLETKLITKILTFRVN' A
#
# COMPACT_ATOMS: atom_id res chain seq x y z
N MET A 1 -22.39 1.13 -10.39
CA MET A 1 -22.55 0.01 -9.49
C MET A 1 -21.50 0.02 -8.44
N THR A 2 -21.85 0.57 -7.32
CA THR A 2 -20.90 0.79 -6.24
C THR A 2 -20.40 -0.50 -5.62
N HIS A 3 -21.26 -1.52 -5.54
CA HIS A 3 -20.85 -2.78 -4.93
C HIS A 3 -19.77 -3.51 -5.73
N ASN A 4 -19.70 -3.27 -7.04
CA ASN A 4 -18.64 -3.85 -7.84
C ASN A 4 -17.29 -3.24 -7.48
N ASN A 5 -17.27 -1.93 -7.19
CA ASN A 5 -16.06 -1.26 -6.77
C ASN A 5 -15.56 -1.79 -5.43
N VAL A 6 -16.48 -2.08 -4.53
CA VAL A 6 -16.12 -2.65 -3.23
C VAL A 6 -15.45 -4.00 -3.43
N LYS A 7 -16.01 -4.85 -4.28
CA LYS A 7 -15.41 -6.16 -4.57
C LYS A 7 -14.01 -6.02 -5.15
N ALA A 8 -13.85 -5.06 -6.07
CA ALA A 8 -12.55 -4.86 -6.72
C ALA A 8 -11.49 -4.38 -5.74
N ARG A 9 -11.90 -3.83 -4.60
CA ARG A 9 -10.97 -3.33 -3.59
C ARG A 9 -10.51 -4.38 -2.61
N LEU A 10 -11.16 -5.53 -2.60
CA LEU A 10 -10.83 -6.59 -1.66
C LEU A 10 -9.90 -7.59 -2.31
N LEU A 11 -8.83 -7.93 -1.62
CA LEU A 11 -7.94 -8.98 -2.05
C LEU A 11 -8.52 -10.33 -1.69
N PRO A 12 -8.41 -11.31 -2.58
CA PRO A 12 -8.79 -12.69 -2.21
C PRO A 12 -7.94 -13.18 -1.04
N PHE A 13 -8.56 -13.92 -0.16
CA PHE A 13 -7.85 -14.48 0.98
C PHE A 13 -6.68 -15.36 0.56
N SER A 14 -6.82 -16.06 -0.56
CA SER A 14 -5.76 -16.92 -1.07
C SER A 14 -4.48 -16.13 -1.40
N VAL A 15 -4.62 -14.90 -1.88
CA VAL A 15 -3.48 -14.05 -2.17
C VAL A 15 -2.78 -13.66 -0.87
N ILE A 16 -3.55 -13.28 0.14
CA ILE A 16 -3.00 -12.92 1.44
C ILE A 16 -2.28 -14.12 2.06
N GLN A 17 -2.86 -15.28 1.95
CA GLN A 17 -2.30 -16.50 2.48
C GLN A 17 -0.96 -16.83 1.83
N LYS A 18 -0.90 -16.73 0.50
CA LYS A 18 0.35 -16.97 -0.24
C LYS A 18 1.40 -15.93 0.11
N ALA A 19 0.99 -14.67 0.22
CA ALA A 19 1.92 -13.60 0.58
C ALA A 19 2.50 -13.84 1.97
N ALA A 20 1.68 -14.28 2.91
CA ALA A 20 2.14 -14.59 4.27
C ALA A 20 3.15 -15.75 4.26
N GLY A 21 3.05 -16.63 3.27
CA GLY A 21 3.99 -17.73 3.08
C GLY A 21 5.27 -17.35 2.37
N GLY A 22 5.42 -16.08 1.97
CA GLY A 22 6.64 -15.60 1.33
C GLY A 22 6.60 -15.61 -0.19
N ASP A 23 5.45 -15.88 -0.81
CA ASP A 23 5.32 -15.86 -2.25
C ASP A 23 5.51 -14.44 -2.78
N VAL A 24 6.57 -14.22 -3.56
CA VAL A 24 6.94 -12.90 -4.04
C VAL A 24 5.84 -12.28 -4.92
N GLU A 25 5.25 -13.08 -5.79
CA GLU A 25 4.18 -12.59 -6.66
C GLU A 25 2.98 -12.13 -5.86
N ALA A 26 2.62 -12.91 -4.82
CA ALA A 26 1.50 -12.55 -3.96
C ALA A 26 1.81 -11.29 -3.15
N ILE A 27 3.04 -11.17 -2.64
CA ILE A 27 3.46 -9.96 -1.93
C ILE A 27 3.35 -8.75 -2.84
N ASN A 28 3.84 -8.87 -4.07
CA ASN A 28 3.75 -7.78 -5.03
C ASN A 28 2.30 -7.43 -5.36
N ALA A 29 1.43 -8.41 -5.44
CA ALA A 29 0.01 -8.17 -5.68
C ALA A 29 -0.61 -7.37 -4.53
N VAL A 30 -0.24 -7.68 -3.30
CA VAL A 30 -0.71 -6.95 -2.13
C VAL A 30 -0.20 -5.52 -2.15
N LEU A 31 1.09 -5.34 -2.44
CA LEU A 31 1.68 -4.00 -2.52
C LEU A 31 1.00 -3.17 -3.60
N LYS A 32 0.75 -3.76 -4.75
CA LYS A 32 0.09 -3.06 -5.84
C LYS A 32 -1.34 -2.69 -5.48
N HIS A 33 -2.02 -3.56 -4.76
CA HIS A 33 -3.39 -3.29 -4.33
C HIS A 33 -3.45 -2.07 -3.42
N TYR A 34 -2.45 -1.89 -2.56
CA TYR A 34 -2.41 -0.79 -1.60
C TYR A 34 -1.58 0.41 -2.06
N GLU A 35 -1.02 0.38 -3.29
CA GLU A 35 -0.12 1.46 -3.70
C GLU A 35 -0.77 2.83 -3.71
N GLY A 36 -2.06 2.89 -4.07
CA GLY A 36 -2.78 4.15 -4.04
C GLY A 36 -2.96 4.70 -2.63
N ASP A 37 -3.27 3.81 -1.69
CA ASP A 37 -3.42 4.20 -0.30
C ASP A 37 -2.08 4.61 0.30
N ILE A 38 -1.02 3.88 -0.01
CA ILE A 38 0.31 4.19 0.47
C ILE A 38 0.76 5.55 -0.08
N ALA A 39 0.52 5.79 -1.37
CA ALA A 39 0.87 7.08 -1.97
C ALA A 39 0.13 8.22 -1.28
N ARG A 40 -1.16 8.04 -1.03
CA ARG A 40 -1.97 9.06 -0.37
C ARG A 40 -1.48 9.34 1.04
N LEU A 41 -1.13 8.29 1.78
CA LEU A 41 -0.61 8.43 3.15
C LEU A 41 0.80 9.02 3.17
N SER A 42 1.47 9.01 2.03
CA SER A 42 2.83 9.53 1.89
C SER A 42 2.87 10.97 1.39
N LEU A 43 1.71 11.57 1.17
CA LEU A 43 1.66 12.95 0.71
C LEU A 43 2.17 13.89 1.77
N ARG A 44 2.96 14.85 1.31
CA ARG A 44 3.54 15.87 2.16
C ARG A 44 3.36 17.22 1.49
N GLU A 45 2.97 18.22 2.26
CA GLU A 45 2.84 19.56 1.76
C GLU A 45 4.20 20.24 1.84
N LEU A 46 4.68 20.68 0.68
CA LEU A 46 5.93 21.42 0.56
C LEU A 46 5.62 22.79 -0.01
N TYR A 47 6.45 23.76 0.32
CA TYR A 47 6.28 25.12 -0.15
C TYR A 47 7.40 25.48 -1.09
N ASP A 48 7.05 26.13 -2.21
CA ASP A 48 8.07 26.62 -3.13
C ASP A 48 8.69 27.91 -2.60
N GLU A 49 9.61 28.48 -3.36
CA GLU A 49 10.30 29.69 -2.94
C GLU A 49 9.37 30.90 -2.85
N TYR A 50 8.18 30.82 -3.43
CA TYR A 50 7.18 31.88 -3.36
C TYR A 50 6.14 31.62 -2.27
N GLY A 51 6.31 30.57 -1.52
CA GLY A 51 5.39 30.24 -0.44
C GLY A 51 4.13 29.51 -0.86
N ASN A 52 4.06 29.05 -2.12
CA ASN A 52 2.91 28.32 -2.61
C ASN A 52 2.98 26.85 -2.19
N PRO A 53 1.89 26.30 -1.67
CA PRO A 53 1.89 24.90 -1.24
C PRO A 53 1.80 23.95 -2.44
N HIS A 54 2.51 22.83 -2.32
CA HIS A 54 2.47 21.76 -3.31
C HIS A 54 2.38 20.43 -2.56
N LEU A 55 1.56 19.52 -3.06
CA LEU A 55 1.47 18.18 -2.50
C LEU A 55 2.39 17.26 -3.30
N CYS A 56 3.30 16.62 -2.60
CA CYS A 56 4.25 15.69 -3.21
C CYS A 56 4.27 14.38 -2.42
N VAL A 57 4.57 13.30 -3.11
CA VAL A 57 4.76 12.02 -2.43
C VAL A 57 6.14 12.03 -1.81
N ASP A 58 6.19 11.79 -0.49
CA ASP A 58 7.45 11.64 0.23
C ASP A 58 7.94 10.21 0.00
N GLU A 59 8.96 10.05 -0.83
CA GLU A 59 9.45 8.73 -1.21
C GLU A 59 10.01 7.94 -0.02
N GLU A 60 10.61 8.61 0.94
CA GLU A 60 11.12 7.94 2.13
C GLU A 60 9.97 7.38 2.96
N LEU A 61 8.93 8.19 3.16
CA LEU A 61 7.76 7.75 3.90
C LEU A 61 7.05 6.62 3.17
N ARG A 62 6.93 6.73 1.84
CA ARG A 62 6.31 5.69 1.04
C ARG A 62 7.05 4.37 1.21
N ARG A 63 8.38 4.41 1.16
CA ARG A 63 9.20 3.21 1.32
C ARG A 63 9.04 2.61 2.70
N ARG A 64 8.94 3.43 3.73
CA ARG A 64 8.71 2.95 5.09
C ARG A 64 7.36 2.26 5.21
N LEU A 65 6.33 2.82 4.60
CA LEU A 65 4.99 2.23 4.64
C LEU A 65 4.96 0.90 3.89
N GLU A 66 5.65 0.82 2.75
CA GLU A 66 5.76 -0.43 2.02
C GLU A 66 6.45 -1.50 2.86
N THR A 67 7.54 -1.13 3.51
CA THR A 67 8.28 -2.05 4.37
C THR A 67 7.42 -2.53 5.52
N LYS A 68 6.67 -1.63 6.14
CA LYS A 68 5.76 -2.00 7.22
C LYS A 68 4.70 -2.96 6.74
N LEU A 69 4.16 -2.73 5.56
CA LEU A 69 3.14 -3.61 5.00
C LEU A 69 3.72 -5.00 4.75
N ILE A 70 4.90 -5.08 4.16
CA ILE A 70 5.57 -6.36 3.92
C ILE A 70 5.80 -7.10 5.25
N THR A 71 6.28 -6.40 6.26
CA THR A 71 6.51 -6.99 7.56
C THR A 71 5.22 -7.55 8.15
N LYS A 72 4.14 -6.79 8.05
CA LYS A 72 2.83 -7.24 8.54
C LYS A 72 2.35 -8.47 7.80
N ILE A 73 2.54 -8.50 6.48
CA ILE A 73 2.15 -9.65 5.67
C ILE A 73 2.90 -10.90 6.14
N LEU A 74 4.21 -10.78 6.30
CA LEU A 74 5.05 -11.93 6.64
C LEU A 74 4.81 -12.42 8.06
N THR A 75 4.29 -11.57 8.92
CA THR A 75 3.97 -11.97 10.30
C THR A 75 2.50 -12.35 10.46
N PHE A 76 1.72 -12.24 9.39
CA PHE A 76 0.31 -12.58 9.43
C PHE A 76 0.14 -14.08 9.64
N ARG A 77 -0.71 -14.44 10.57
CA ARG A 77 -0.95 -15.84 10.88
C ARG A 77 -2.35 -16.24 10.49
N VAL A 78 -2.43 -17.29 9.72
CA VAL A 78 -3.70 -17.86 9.25
C VAL A 78 -3.93 -19.16 10.00
N ASN A 79 -4.89 -19.15 10.89
CA ASN A 79 -5.22 -20.35 11.68
C ASN A 79 -6.67 -20.73 11.42
#